data_1ca33c76240862c7a296608666aab419
#
_entry.id   1ca33c76240862c7a296608666aab419
#
_cell.length_a   1.000
_cell.length_b   1.000
_cell.length_c   1.000
_cell.angle_alpha   90.00
_cell.angle_beta   90.00
_cell.angle_gamma   90.00
#
_symmetry.space_group_name_H-M   'P 1'
#
loop_
_entity.id
_entity.type
_entity.pdbx_description
1 polymer ?
#
loop_
_entity_poly.entity_id
_entity_poly.type
_entity_poly.pdbx_seq_one_letter_code
_entity_poly.pdbx_strand_id
1 'polypeptide(L)'
;MILDLIGIKRTVILAILLGANIGLYGFSQVLFAPQMEKISKDLSKVKRQSSRYQKDLNAIKNDFDALGGQQEIFNNLTEKKFFGDVSVPTQLDAMDLISQQTGVDALVKISAPREMKLSGMDRVDWVMVKREIVIDIKAFDDVDIYRYLDRLQKELPGYLKLKDVSIRRTADYSADMLREIIRGKFPDIVTASLNYDWYLMKATNAQGDASTQGRR
;
A
#
# COMPACT_ATOMS: atom_id res chain seq x y z
N MET A 1 -17.07 34.99 83.85
CA MET A 1 -16.15 34.15 84.67
C MET A 1 -14.77 33.84 83.91
N ILE A 2 -14.71 33.72 82.63
CA ILE A 2 -13.42 33.51 81.90
C ILE A 2 -12.68 34.82 81.62
N LEU A 3 -13.39 35.93 81.46
CA LEU A 3 -12.88 37.27 81.19
C LEU A 3 -12.11 37.92 82.35
N ASP A 4 -12.46 37.59 83.60
CA ASP A 4 -11.80 38.13 84.84
C ASP A 4 -10.46 37.44 85.11
N LEU A 5 -10.27 36.20 84.64
CA LEU A 5 -9.01 35.43 84.85
C LEU A 5 -7.87 35.86 83.96
N ILE A 6 -8.15 36.39 82.80
CA ILE A 6 -7.14 36.69 81.75
C ILE A 6 -6.70 38.18 81.73
N GLY A 7 -7.46 39.04 82.43
CA GLY A 7 -7.20 40.50 82.43
C GLY A 7 -7.61 41.19 81.14
N ILE A 8 -8.37 42.28 81.24
CA ILE A 8 -8.93 43.01 80.07
C ILE A 8 -7.92 43.35 79.00
N LYS A 9 -6.68 43.67 79.35
CA LYS A 9 -5.61 44.01 78.40
C LYS A 9 -5.19 42.83 77.48
N ARG A 10 -5.14 41.60 78.04
CA ARG A 10 -4.81 40.37 77.29
C ARG A 10 -5.92 39.93 76.36
N THR A 11 -7.16 40.12 76.75
CA THR A 11 -8.35 39.79 75.92
C THR A 11 -8.41 40.73 74.69
N VAL A 12 -8.12 42.01 74.87
CA VAL A 12 -8.08 42.96 73.78
C VAL A 12 -6.96 42.61 72.79
N ILE A 13 -5.76 42.26 73.26
CA ILE A 13 -4.66 41.85 72.41
C ILE A 13 -4.99 40.60 71.61
N LEU A 14 -5.66 39.62 72.23
CA LEU A 14 -6.08 38.40 71.59
C LEU A 14 -7.16 38.62 70.53
N ALA A 15 -8.11 39.53 70.81
CA ALA A 15 -9.11 39.95 69.80
C ALA A 15 -8.52 40.68 68.62
N ILE A 16 -7.51 41.54 68.81
CA ILE A 16 -6.80 42.23 67.74
C ILE A 16 -6.00 41.22 66.88
N LEU A 17 -5.30 40.27 67.52
CA LEU A 17 -4.58 39.19 66.83
C LEU A 17 -5.51 38.31 66.01
N LEU A 18 -6.65 37.97 66.54
CA LEU A 18 -7.66 37.16 65.83
C LEU A 18 -8.26 37.95 64.67
N GLY A 19 -8.58 39.20 64.83
CA GLY A 19 -9.05 40.10 63.78
C GLY A 19 -8.03 40.27 62.65
N ALA A 20 -6.75 40.44 63.03
CA ALA A 20 -5.66 40.52 62.02
C ALA A 20 -5.49 39.23 61.24
N ASN A 21 -5.61 38.05 61.87
CA ASN A 21 -5.56 36.76 61.21
C ASN A 21 -6.71 36.58 60.21
N ILE A 22 -7.94 36.90 60.61
CA ILE A 22 -9.12 36.83 59.75
C ILE A 22 -8.98 37.84 58.58
N GLY A 23 -8.48 39.03 58.84
CA GLY A 23 -8.22 40.04 57.82
C GLY A 23 -7.16 39.59 56.80
N LEU A 24 -6.05 39.02 57.25
CA LEU A 24 -5.01 38.46 56.40
C LEU A 24 -5.51 37.27 55.56
N TYR A 25 -6.31 36.38 56.17
CA TYR A 25 -6.88 35.27 55.44
C TYR A 25 -7.88 35.74 54.38
N GLY A 26 -8.78 36.65 54.69
CA GLY A 26 -9.72 37.24 53.76
C GLY A 26 -9.03 37.98 52.60
N PHE A 27 -7.98 38.75 52.89
CA PHE A 27 -7.18 39.45 51.92
C PHE A 27 -6.45 38.48 50.99
N SER A 28 -5.88 37.41 51.54
CA SER A 28 -5.26 36.36 50.79
C SER A 28 -6.23 35.68 49.80
N GLN A 29 -7.42 35.35 50.22
CA GLN A 29 -8.42 34.72 49.36
C GLN A 29 -8.90 35.64 48.24
N VAL A 30 -9.10 36.92 48.52
CA VAL A 30 -9.58 37.88 47.51
C VAL A 30 -8.55 38.17 46.46
N LEU A 31 -7.25 38.23 46.80
CA LEU A 31 -6.18 38.58 45.86
C LEU A 31 -5.57 37.40 45.13
N PHE A 32 -5.38 36.28 45.82
CA PHE A 32 -4.65 35.14 45.21
C PHE A 32 -5.60 34.11 44.53
N ALA A 33 -6.84 33.91 45.00
CA ALA A 33 -7.75 32.99 44.42
C ALA A 33 -8.03 33.25 42.91
N PRO A 34 -8.33 34.49 42.49
CA PRO A 34 -8.59 34.76 41.06
C PRO A 34 -7.34 34.61 40.19
N GLN A 35 -6.15 34.84 40.73
CA GLN A 35 -4.89 34.62 39.98
C GLN A 35 -4.61 33.13 39.79
N MET A 36 -4.80 32.30 40.82
CA MET A 36 -4.65 30.86 40.74
C MET A 36 -5.64 30.26 39.77
N GLU A 37 -6.87 30.75 39.72
CA GLU A 37 -7.86 30.30 38.75
C GLU A 37 -7.50 30.62 37.33
N LYS A 38 -6.96 31.84 37.07
CA LYS A 38 -6.43 32.21 35.74
C LYS A 38 -5.28 31.32 35.32
N ILE A 39 -4.28 31.12 36.18
CA ILE A 39 -3.13 30.26 35.93
C ILE A 39 -3.57 28.84 35.62
N SER A 40 -4.49 28.29 36.39
CA SER A 40 -5.07 26.94 36.18
C SER A 40 -5.79 26.84 34.83
N LYS A 41 -6.59 27.83 34.46
CA LYS A 41 -7.25 27.90 33.15
C LYS A 41 -6.24 27.99 32.00
N ASP A 42 -5.22 28.81 32.12
CA ASP A 42 -4.19 28.96 31.10
C ASP A 42 -3.32 27.72 30.97
N LEU A 43 -2.96 27.07 32.07
CA LEU A 43 -2.28 25.78 32.07
C LEU A 43 -3.12 24.71 31.34
N SER A 44 -4.42 24.67 31.63
CA SER A 44 -5.34 23.72 30.97
C SER A 44 -5.48 23.98 29.47
N LYS A 45 -5.46 25.26 29.03
CA LYS A 45 -5.45 25.65 27.61
C LYS A 45 -4.17 25.20 26.93
N VAL A 46 -3.01 25.49 27.52
CA VAL A 46 -1.70 25.10 26.98
C VAL A 46 -1.60 23.58 26.88
N LYS A 47 -2.05 22.85 27.91
CA LYS A 47 -2.07 21.37 27.88
C LYS A 47 -2.95 20.83 26.75
N ARG A 48 -4.13 21.42 26.54
CA ARG A 48 -5.03 21.03 25.42
C ARG A 48 -4.41 21.35 24.06
N GLN A 49 -3.77 22.52 23.91
CA GLN A 49 -3.08 22.88 22.68
C GLN A 49 -1.92 21.94 22.39
N SER A 50 -1.09 21.65 23.38
CA SER A 50 0.01 20.69 23.26
C SER A 50 -0.48 19.29 22.83
N SER A 51 -1.57 18.83 23.44
CA SER A 51 -2.18 17.54 23.06
C SER A 51 -2.74 17.55 21.62
N ARG A 52 -3.30 18.69 21.16
CA ARG A 52 -3.74 18.82 19.75
C ARG A 52 -2.55 18.79 18.80
N TYR A 53 -1.51 19.58 19.06
CA TYR A 53 -0.31 19.56 18.22
C TYR A 53 0.36 18.19 18.15
N GLN A 54 0.40 17.43 19.24
CA GLN A 54 0.89 16.06 19.23
C GLN A 54 0.04 15.14 18.33
N LYS A 55 -1.28 15.28 18.38
CA LYS A 55 -2.17 14.50 17.50
C LYS A 55 -1.98 14.86 16.03
N ASP A 56 -1.86 16.16 15.74
CA ASP A 56 -1.66 16.65 14.37
C ASP A 56 -0.30 16.19 13.82
N LEU A 57 0.76 16.24 14.63
CA LEU A 57 2.08 15.72 14.27
C LEU A 57 2.05 14.22 14.00
N ASN A 58 1.36 13.44 14.82
CA ASN A 58 1.23 12.00 14.60
C ASN A 58 0.42 11.70 13.34
N ALA A 59 -0.64 12.46 13.05
CA ALA A 59 -1.39 12.33 11.82
C ALA A 59 -0.52 12.62 10.59
N ILE A 60 0.20 13.73 10.59
CA ILE A 60 1.13 14.10 9.50
C ILE A 60 2.22 13.03 9.33
N LYS A 61 2.77 12.50 10.42
CA LYS A 61 3.77 11.43 10.34
C LYS A 61 3.19 10.16 9.70
N ASN A 62 2.00 9.75 10.13
CA ASN A 62 1.33 8.59 9.55
C ASN A 62 1.02 8.78 8.06
N ASP A 63 0.58 9.98 7.66
CA ASP A 63 0.34 10.33 6.26
C ASP A 63 1.64 10.30 5.45
N PHE A 64 2.75 10.81 6.02
CA PHE A 64 4.07 10.77 5.38
C PHE A 64 4.60 9.34 5.22
N ASP A 65 4.47 8.50 6.25
CA ASP A 65 4.85 7.09 6.19
C ASP A 65 4.00 6.32 5.15
N ALA A 66 2.70 6.63 5.06
CA ALA A 66 1.83 6.08 4.03
C ALA A 66 2.24 6.50 2.60
N LEU A 67 2.64 7.77 2.41
CA LEU A 67 3.16 8.26 1.12
C LEU A 67 4.46 7.56 0.72
N GLY A 68 5.36 7.29 1.67
CA GLY A 68 6.59 6.54 1.41
C GLY A 68 6.32 5.15 0.85
N GLY A 69 5.37 4.42 1.44
CA GLY A 69 4.94 3.10 0.94
C GLY A 69 4.29 3.17 -0.46
N GLN A 70 3.49 4.20 -0.71
CA GLN A 70 2.88 4.43 -2.04
C GLN A 70 3.93 4.75 -3.12
N GLN A 71 4.97 5.50 -2.77
CA GLN A 71 6.08 5.82 -3.68
C GLN A 71 6.84 4.55 -4.11
N GLU A 72 7.09 3.64 -3.20
CA GLU A 72 7.75 2.36 -3.51
C GLU A 72 6.90 1.52 -4.46
N ILE A 73 5.60 1.40 -4.19
CA ILE A 73 4.66 0.70 -5.08
C ILE A 73 4.65 1.35 -6.47
N PHE A 74 4.59 2.68 -6.53
CA PHE A 74 4.60 3.42 -7.80
C PHE A 74 5.89 3.18 -8.59
N ASN A 75 7.04 3.21 -7.93
CA ASN A 75 8.33 2.94 -8.57
C ASN A 75 8.37 1.50 -9.12
N ASN A 76 7.94 0.51 -8.36
CA ASN A 76 7.85 -0.89 -8.80
C ASN A 76 6.92 -1.06 -10.02
N LEU A 77 5.79 -0.36 -10.05
CA LEU A 77 4.87 -0.39 -11.20
C LEU A 77 5.48 0.29 -12.43
N THR A 78 6.25 1.36 -12.22
CA THR A 78 6.94 2.08 -13.30
C THR A 78 8.07 1.23 -13.89
N GLU A 79 8.87 0.56 -13.07
CA GLU A 79 9.91 -0.38 -13.51
C GLU A 79 9.32 -1.52 -14.34
N LYS A 80 8.16 -2.03 -13.94
CA LYS A 80 7.41 -3.05 -14.69
C LYS A 80 6.67 -2.51 -15.92
N LYS A 81 6.90 -1.26 -16.32
CA LYS A 81 6.22 -0.63 -17.47
C LYS A 81 4.69 -0.78 -17.39
N PHE A 82 4.14 -0.68 -16.19
CA PHE A 82 2.70 -0.77 -15.95
C PHE A 82 1.93 0.38 -16.61
N PHE A 83 2.58 1.54 -16.70
CA PHE A 83 2.06 2.74 -17.35
C PHE A 83 2.54 2.81 -18.79
N GLY A 84 1.65 2.57 -19.75
CA GLY A 84 1.96 2.68 -21.16
C GLY A 84 1.09 1.81 -22.05
N ASP A 85 1.23 2.02 -23.35
CA ASP A 85 0.57 1.15 -24.35
C ASP A 85 1.53 -0.01 -24.69
N VAL A 86 1.03 -1.22 -24.54
CA VAL A 86 1.81 -2.44 -24.77
C VAL A 86 1.24 -3.16 -26.00
N SER A 87 2.09 -3.33 -27.00
CA SER A 87 1.76 -4.09 -28.20
C SER A 87 1.65 -5.58 -27.90
N VAL A 88 0.47 -6.16 -28.16
CA VAL A 88 0.24 -7.60 -27.94
C VAL A 88 1.18 -8.50 -28.77
N PRO A 89 1.41 -8.23 -30.06
CA PRO A 89 2.36 -9.02 -30.85
C PRO A 89 3.76 -9.06 -30.23
N THR A 90 4.29 -7.92 -29.80
CA THR A 90 5.61 -7.84 -29.15
C THR A 90 5.66 -8.68 -27.87
N GLN A 91 4.54 -8.76 -27.12
CA GLN A 91 4.50 -9.56 -25.90
C GLN A 91 4.39 -11.07 -26.19
N LEU A 92 3.69 -11.45 -27.24
CA LEU A 92 3.68 -12.84 -27.71
C LEU A 92 5.08 -13.28 -28.13
N ASP A 93 5.81 -12.44 -28.87
CA ASP A 93 7.21 -12.72 -29.26
C ASP A 93 8.11 -12.87 -28.01
N ALA A 94 7.92 -12.02 -26.99
CA ALA A 94 8.66 -12.11 -25.73
C ALA A 94 8.34 -13.40 -24.97
N MET A 95 7.06 -13.80 -24.90
CA MET A 95 6.65 -15.06 -24.27
C MET A 95 7.19 -16.29 -25.01
N ASP A 96 7.25 -16.22 -26.33
CA ASP A 96 7.83 -17.28 -27.18
C ASP A 96 9.34 -17.41 -26.94
N LEU A 97 10.03 -16.28 -26.81
CA LEU A 97 11.46 -16.25 -26.45
C LEU A 97 11.71 -16.87 -25.07
N ILE A 98 10.88 -16.53 -24.08
CA ILE A 98 10.95 -17.12 -22.73
C ILE A 98 10.74 -18.65 -22.81
N SER A 99 9.76 -19.10 -23.60
CA SER A 99 9.48 -20.52 -23.84
C SER A 99 10.71 -21.27 -24.37
N GLN A 100 11.35 -20.70 -25.40
CA GLN A 100 12.57 -21.28 -25.97
C GLN A 100 13.73 -21.32 -24.97
N GLN A 101 13.91 -20.28 -24.17
CA GLN A 101 14.99 -20.19 -23.17
C GLN A 101 14.79 -21.13 -21.98
N THR A 102 13.56 -21.47 -21.66
CA THR A 102 13.22 -22.36 -20.54
C THR A 102 13.03 -23.83 -20.98
N GLY A 103 13.03 -24.09 -22.29
CA GLY A 103 12.88 -25.42 -22.83
C GLY A 103 11.46 -25.99 -22.72
N VAL A 104 10.45 -25.11 -22.67
CA VAL A 104 9.04 -25.50 -22.63
C VAL A 104 8.35 -25.22 -23.97
N ASP A 105 7.31 -25.98 -24.31
CA ASP A 105 6.40 -25.66 -25.42
C ASP A 105 5.16 -24.99 -24.83
N ALA A 106 5.01 -23.68 -25.03
CA ALA A 106 3.94 -22.87 -24.46
C ALA A 106 3.02 -22.31 -25.55
N LEU A 107 1.73 -22.67 -25.49
CA LEU A 107 0.69 -22.08 -26.31
C LEU A 107 -0.02 -20.97 -25.55
N VAL A 108 0.16 -19.72 -25.99
CA VAL A 108 -0.37 -18.53 -25.33
C VAL A 108 -1.60 -18.01 -26.07
N LYS A 109 -2.66 -17.73 -25.31
CA LYS A 109 -3.89 -17.08 -25.81
C LYS A 109 -4.16 -15.84 -24.96
N ILE A 110 -4.23 -14.67 -25.60
CA ILE A 110 -4.51 -13.38 -24.95
C ILE A 110 -5.88 -12.90 -25.41
N SER A 111 -6.74 -12.59 -24.44
CA SER A 111 -8.08 -12.06 -24.71
C SER A 111 -8.06 -10.59 -25.18
N ALA A 112 -9.16 -10.14 -25.78
CA ALA A 112 -9.37 -8.71 -26.06
C ALA A 112 -9.29 -7.86 -24.79
N PRO A 113 -8.80 -6.62 -24.87
CA PRO A 113 -8.71 -5.71 -23.74
C PRO A 113 -10.11 -5.36 -23.21
N ARG A 114 -10.25 -5.33 -21.88
CA ARG A 114 -11.44 -4.81 -21.21
C ARG A 114 -11.04 -3.62 -20.36
N GLU A 115 -11.64 -2.48 -20.63
CA GLU A 115 -11.43 -1.29 -19.82
C GLU A 115 -12.17 -1.41 -18.50
N MET A 116 -11.49 -1.07 -17.42
CA MET A 116 -12.02 -1.07 -16.07
C MET A 116 -12.06 0.36 -15.54
N LYS A 117 -13.25 0.84 -15.23
CA LYS A 117 -13.41 2.11 -14.52
C LYS A 117 -13.22 1.87 -13.03
N LEU A 118 -12.21 2.48 -12.45
CA LEU A 118 -11.97 2.44 -11.01
C LEU A 118 -12.64 3.65 -10.37
N SER A 119 -13.37 3.41 -9.28
CA SER A 119 -13.99 4.47 -8.49
C SER A 119 -12.90 5.44 -7.98
N GLY A 120 -13.07 6.74 -8.24
CA GLY A 120 -12.10 7.78 -7.86
C GLY A 120 -11.08 8.14 -8.94
N MET A 121 -11.06 7.47 -10.08
CA MET A 121 -10.18 7.81 -11.22
C MET A 121 -10.83 8.73 -12.27
N ASP A 122 -12.04 9.24 -12.02
CA ASP A 122 -12.77 10.08 -12.97
C ASP A 122 -12.07 11.41 -13.32
N ARG A 123 -11.01 11.76 -12.57
CA ARG A 123 -10.22 12.99 -12.76
C ARG A 123 -8.83 12.75 -13.35
N VAL A 124 -8.52 11.50 -13.69
CA VAL A 124 -7.20 11.11 -14.18
C VAL A 124 -7.34 10.63 -15.62
N ASP A 125 -6.49 11.14 -16.51
CA ASP A 125 -6.47 10.76 -17.94
C ASP A 125 -5.88 9.35 -18.17
N TRP A 126 -6.15 8.41 -17.27
CA TRP A 126 -5.67 7.04 -17.34
C TRP A 126 -6.81 6.05 -17.14
N VAL A 127 -6.81 4.99 -17.94
CA VAL A 127 -7.76 3.88 -17.86
C VAL A 127 -7.01 2.58 -17.58
N MET A 128 -7.50 1.82 -16.61
CA MET A 128 -6.98 0.48 -16.38
C MET A 128 -7.53 -0.47 -17.43
N VAL A 129 -6.64 -1.20 -18.08
CA VAL A 129 -6.96 -2.22 -19.08
C VAL A 129 -6.65 -3.59 -18.48
N LYS A 130 -7.61 -4.48 -18.50
CA LYS A 130 -7.46 -5.88 -18.12
C LYS A 130 -7.52 -6.78 -19.35
N ARG A 131 -6.61 -7.75 -19.43
CA ARG A 131 -6.63 -8.85 -20.40
C ARG A 131 -6.54 -10.17 -19.64
N GLU A 132 -7.13 -11.21 -20.17
CA GLU A 132 -6.98 -12.57 -19.68
C GLU A 132 -5.98 -13.30 -20.55
N ILE A 133 -5.01 -13.96 -19.92
CA ILE A 133 -3.98 -14.74 -20.60
C ILE A 133 -4.14 -16.18 -20.15
N VAL A 134 -4.35 -17.07 -21.11
CA VAL A 134 -4.37 -18.52 -20.91
C VAL A 134 -3.12 -19.09 -21.56
N ILE A 135 -2.34 -19.85 -20.81
CA ILE A 135 -1.09 -20.46 -21.26
C ILE A 135 -1.17 -21.97 -21.03
N ASP A 136 -1.14 -22.74 -22.08
CA ASP A 136 -1.04 -24.18 -22.04
C ASP A 136 0.43 -24.57 -22.30
N ILE A 137 1.08 -25.22 -21.32
CA ILE A 137 2.50 -25.54 -21.33
C ILE A 137 2.69 -27.05 -21.39
N LYS A 138 3.65 -27.49 -22.20
CA LYS A 138 4.19 -28.83 -22.18
C LYS A 138 5.68 -28.76 -21.86
N ALA A 139 6.16 -29.60 -20.98
CA ALA A 139 7.54 -29.62 -20.54
C ALA A 139 8.00 -31.05 -20.23
N PHE A 140 9.31 -31.23 -20.22
CA PHE A 140 9.91 -32.46 -19.76
C PHE A 140 9.88 -32.56 -18.23
N ASP A 141 10.07 -31.44 -17.52
CA ASP A 141 10.15 -31.37 -16.06
C ASP A 141 9.27 -30.22 -15.52
N ASP A 142 8.76 -30.38 -14.31
CA ASP A 142 8.02 -29.34 -13.60
C ASP A 142 8.90 -28.14 -13.27
N VAL A 143 10.20 -28.34 -13.06
CA VAL A 143 11.18 -27.27 -12.82
C VAL A 143 11.22 -26.27 -13.99
N ASP A 144 11.10 -26.75 -15.23
CA ASP A 144 11.10 -25.89 -16.42
C ASP A 144 9.83 -25.02 -16.47
N ILE A 145 8.69 -25.56 -16.01
CA ILE A 145 7.45 -24.80 -15.88
C ILE A 145 7.63 -23.68 -14.84
N TYR A 146 8.22 -23.96 -13.67
CA TYR A 146 8.47 -22.94 -12.65
C TYR A 146 9.45 -21.87 -13.12
N ARG A 147 10.48 -22.23 -13.89
CA ARG A 147 11.39 -21.25 -14.52
C ARG A 147 10.66 -20.35 -15.51
N TYR A 148 9.78 -20.93 -16.32
CA TYR A 148 8.95 -20.16 -17.24
C TYR A 148 8.07 -19.16 -16.49
N LEU A 149 7.39 -19.59 -15.42
CA LEU A 149 6.56 -18.74 -14.57
C LEU A 149 7.35 -17.58 -13.95
N ASP A 150 8.51 -17.84 -13.38
CA ASP A 150 9.37 -16.84 -12.75
C ASP A 150 9.82 -15.78 -13.77
N ARG A 151 10.28 -16.21 -14.96
CA ARG A 151 10.66 -15.29 -16.03
C ARG A 151 9.47 -14.50 -16.54
N LEU A 152 8.33 -15.14 -16.77
CA LEU A 152 7.12 -14.46 -17.22
C LEU A 152 6.73 -13.30 -16.28
N GLN A 153 6.79 -13.52 -14.97
CA GLN A 153 6.49 -12.48 -13.98
C GLN A 153 7.52 -11.34 -13.94
N LYS A 154 8.78 -11.64 -14.28
CA LYS A 154 9.87 -10.66 -14.26
C LYS A 154 9.95 -9.84 -15.55
N GLU A 155 9.75 -10.48 -16.70
CA GLU A 155 10.03 -9.90 -18.01
C GLU A 155 8.78 -9.27 -18.65
N LEU A 156 7.58 -9.76 -18.33
CA LEU A 156 6.35 -9.21 -18.91
C LEU A 156 6.01 -7.86 -18.28
N PRO A 157 5.75 -6.83 -19.11
CA PRO A 157 5.34 -5.52 -18.61
C PRO A 157 3.94 -5.58 -17.98
N GLY A 158 3.71 -4.72 -17.00
CA GLY A 158 2.44 -4.65 -16.31
C GLY A 158 2.36 -5.54 -15.07
N TYR A 159 1.16 -5.75 -14.58
CA TYR A 159 0.90 -6.57 -13.41
C TYR A 159 0.16 -7.85 -13.78
N LEU A 160 0.81 -8.98 -13.53
CA LEU A 160 0.25 -10.31 -13.76
C LEU A 160 -0.30 -10.88 -12.44
N LYS A 161 -1.58 -11.18 -12.42
CA LYS A 161 -2.24 -11.87 -11.30
C LYS A 161 -2.60 -13.29 -11.72
N LEU A 162 -1.94 -14.27 -11.13
CA LEU A 162 -2.30 -15.68 -11.33
C LEU A 162 -3.69 -15.94 -10.73
N LYS A 163 -4.59 -16.47 -11.55
CA LYS A 163 -5.95 -16.87 -11.14
C LYS A 163 -6.03 -18.35 -10.84
N ASP A 164 -5.48 -19.14 -11.75
CA ASP A 164 -5.56 -20.59 -11.67
C ASP A 164 -4.30 -21.22 -12.25
N VAL A 165 -3.88 -22.33 -11.66
CA VAL A 165 -2.76 -23.14 -12.10
C VAL A 165 -3.11 -24.62 -11.94
N SER A 166 -2.96 -25.35 -13.01
CA SER A 166 -3.12 -26.81 -13.00
C SER A 166 -1.89 -27.44 -13.62
N ILE A 167 -1.13 -28.19 -12.85
CA ILE A 167 0.04 -28.93 -13.33
C ILE A 167 -0.28 -30.41 -13.20
N ARG A 168 -0.06 -31.17 -14.27
CA ARG A 168 -0.36 -32.61 -14.32
C ARG A 168 0.79 -33.34 -14.99
N ARG A 169 1.16 -34.47 -14.42
CA ARG A 169 2.04 -35.41 -15.08
C ARG A 169 1.21 -36.26 -16.04
N THR A 170 1.61 -36.33 -17.30
CA THR A 170 0.90 -36.99 -18.38
C THR A 170 1.44 -38.38 -18.69
N ALA A 171 2.72 -38.62 -18.35
CA ALA A 171 3.37 -39.90 -18.58
C ALA A 171 4.34 -40.27 -17.46
N ASP A 172 4.48 -41.57 -17.19
CA ASP A 172 5.51 -42.12 -16.31
C ASP A 172 6.76 -42.48 -17.10
N TYR A 173 7.90 -42.53 -16.44
CA TYR A 173 9.16 -42.95 -17.07
C TYR A 173 9.10 -44.41 -17.50
N SER A 174 8.98 -44.64 -18.80
CA SER A 174 9.08 -45.97 -19.39
C SER A 174 10.53 -46.25 -19.83
N ALA A 175 10.85 -47.56 -20.05
CA ALA A 175 12.16 -47.92 -20.56
C ALA A 175 12.46 -47.35 -21.95
N ASP A 176 11.42 -47.18 -22.78
CA ASP A 176 11.57 -46.60 -24.12
C ASP A 176 11.80 -45.09 -24.03
N MET A 177 11.13 -44.39 -23.13
CA MET A 177 11.35 -42.97 -22.84
C MET A 177 12.78 -42.72 -22.35
N LEU A 178 13.30 -43.57 -21.45
CA LEU A 178 14.70 -43.45 -20.98
C LEU A 178 15.69 -43.61 -22.14
N ARG A 179 15.43 -44.47 -23.11
CA ARG A 179 16.24 -44.60 -24.33
C ARG A 179 16.18 -43.38 -25.21
N GLU A 180 15.04 -42.69 -25.31
CA GLU A 180 14.93 -41.42 -26.03
C GLU A 180 15.71 -40.31 -25.35
N ILE A 181 15.63 -40.20 -24.02
CA ILE A 181 16.39 -39.23 -23.22
C ILE A 181 17.90 -39.44 -23.43
N ILE A 182 18.38 -40.67 -23.42
CA ILE A 182 19.79 -41.01 -23.68
C ILE A 182 20.21 -40.56 -25.11
N ARG A 183 19.29 -40.55 -26.07
CA ARG A 183 19.50 -40.05 -27.43
C ARG A 183 19.39 -38.53 -27.56
N GLY A 184 19.18 -37.78 -26.45
CA GLY A 184 19.02 -36.34 -26.42
C GLY A 184 17.63 -35.84 -26.79
N LYS A 185 16.63 -36.71 -26.80
CA LYS A 185 15.22 -36.32 -27.00
C LYS A 185 14.53 -36.26 -25.66
N PHE A 186 13.96 -35.11 -25.34
CA PHE A 186 13.23 -34.88 -24.07
C PHE A 186 11.73 -34.84 -24.39
N PRO A 187 10.98 -35.93 -24.12
CA PRO A 187 9.55 -35.97 -24.37
C PRO A 187 8.79 -35.13 -23.31
N ASP A 188 7.65 -34.60 -23.70
CA ASP A 188 6.78 -33.84 -22.79
C ASP A 188 6.12 -34.79 -21.79
N ILE A 189 6.50 -34.72 -20.52
CA ILE A 189 5.99 -35.58 -19.45
C ILE A 189 5.02 -34.80 -18.53
N VAL A 190 5.19 -33.47 -18.49
CA VAL A 190 4.38 -32.61 -17.63
C VAL A 190 3.62 -31.61 -18.49
N THR A 191 2.36 -31.41 -18.18
CA THR A 191 1.55 -30.36 -18.79
C THR A 191 1.05 -29.40 -17.71
N ALA A 192 1.01 -28.12 -18.03
CA ALA A 192 0.43 -27.12 -17.16
C ALA A 192 -0.55 -26.24 -17.93
N SER A 193 -1.63 -25.85 -17.28
CA SER A 193 -2.54 -24.82 -17.76
C SER A 193 -2.58 -23.68 -16.74
N LEU A 194 -2.30 -22.48 -17.19
CA LEU A 194 -2.18 -21.30 -16.38
C LEU A 194 -3.19 -20.26 -16.85
N ASN A 195 -3.85 -19.61 -15.92
CA ASN A 195 -4.75 -18.52 -16.22
C ASN A 195 -4.32 -17.27 -15.43
N TYR A 196 -4.03 -16.19 -16.15
CA TYR A 196 -3.62 -14.91 -15.60
C TYR A 196 -4.60 -13.81 -15.95
N ASP A 197 -4.81 -12.89 -15.01
CA ASP A 197 -5.32 -11.56 -15.29
C ASP A 197 -4.11 -10.62 -15.46
N TRP A 198 -4.01 -9.98 -16.61
CA TRP A 198 -2.95 -9.03 -16.94
C TRP A 198 -3.49 -7.60 -16.92
N TYR A 199 -2.93 -6.77 -16.07
CA TYR A 199 -3.35 -5.39 -15.86
C TYR A 199 -2.30 -4.40 -16.35
N LEU A 200 -2.77 -3.37 -17.04
CA LEU A 200 -1.97 -2.25 -17.56
C LEU A 200 -2.75 -0.96 -17.37
N MET A 201 -2.05 0.16 -17.33
CA MET A 201 -2.67 1.49 -17.40
C MET A 201 -2.35 2.15 -18.74
N LYS A 202 -3.39 2.61 -19.44
CA LYS A 202 -3.29 3.32 -20.71
C LYS A 202 -3.79 4.75 -20.55
N ALA A 203 -3.09 5.73 -21.16
CA ALA A 203 -3.58 7.10 -21.21
C ALA A 203 -4.82 7.21 -22.13
N THR A 204 -5.84 7.88 -21.66
CA THR A 204 -7.13 8.04 -22.38
C THR A 204 -6.96 8.85 -23.68
N ASN A 205 -5.99 9.77 -23.75
CA ASN A 205 -5.76 10.68 -24.87
C ASN A 205 -4.88 10.11 -26.01
N ALA A 206 -4.42 8.85 -25.92
CA ALA A 206 -3.59 8.25 -26.96
C ALA A 206 -4.37 7.87 -28.23
N GLN A 207 -5.67 8.05 -28.29
CA GLN A 207 -6.50 7.69 -29.45
C GLN A 207 -6.71 8.83 -30.48
N GLY A 208 -6.17 10.05 -30.22
CA GLY A 208 -6.42 11.24 -31.06
C GLY A 208 -5.55 11.41 -32.29
N ASP A 209 -4.35 10.82 -32.35
CA ASP A 209 -3.35 11.23 -33.35
C ASP A 209 -3.14 10.29 -34.56
N ALA A 210 -3.81 9.14 -34.61
CA ALA A 210 -3.61 8.19 -35.72
C ALA A 210 -4.52 8.44 -36.93
N SER A 211 -5.51 9.36 -36.87
CA SER A 211 -6.48 9.57 -37.96
C SER A 211 -6.26 10.82 -38.82
N THR A 212 -5.23 11.64 -38.57
CA THR A 212 -5.06 12.93 -39.26
C THR A 212 -3.89 12.99 -40.26
N GLN A 213 -3.11 11.93 -40.44
CA GLN A 213 -1.98 11.92 -41.41
C GLN A 213 -2.29 11.24 -42.76
N GLY A 214 -3.52 11.12 -43.16
CA GLY A 214 -3.94 10.47 -44.40
C GLY A 214 -4.71 11.34 -45.41
N ARG A 215 -4.48 12.68 -45.46
CA ARG A 215 -5.04 13.53 -46.52
C ARG A 215 -4.17 14.78 -46.75
N ARG A 216 -3.14 14.65 -47.54
CA ARG A 216 -2.68 15.71 -48.47
C ARG A 216 -1.99 15.08 -49.65
#